data_050227aa4be077c9bacaeda742214c33
#
_entry.id   050227aa4be077c9bacaeda742214c33
#
_cell.length_a   1.000
_cell.length_b   1.000
_cell.length_c   1.000
_cell.angle_alpha   90.00
_cell.angle_beta   90.00
_cell.angle_gamma   90.00
#
_symmetry.space_group_name_H-M   'P 1'
#
loop_
_entity.id
_entity.type
_entity.pdbx_description
1 polymer ?
#
loop_
_entity_poly.entity_id
_entity_poly.type
_entity_poly.pdbx_seq_one_letter_code
_entity_poly.pdbx_strand_id
1 'polypeptide(L)'
;MKKFILLIVVMFTLAMVSSAYAGKCPQPRKTKSAPTSFVKQDKIAKANKANGKKIYNKTAKPIACKMCHGKTGTGDGKFGKRMKPQARNFTCKATMKKISAGQMFWIIKNGSKGTGMIAHKNTLKDKEIWDVIKYIRTDLMNNE
;
A
#
# COMPACT_ATOMS: atom_id res chain seq x y z
N MET A 1 37.16 -0.16 -33.73
CA MET A 1 36.64 0.95 -32.90
C MET A 1 35.13 1.19 -33.08
N LYS A 2 34.57 1.27 -34.30
CA LYS A 2 33.12 1.50 -34.50
C LYS A 2 32.18 0.43 -33.92
N LYS A 3 32.58 -0.86 -33.92
CA LYS A 3 31.77 -1.98 -33.37
C LYS A 3 31.71 -1.96 -31.85
N PHE A 4 32.74 -1.49 -31.14
CA PHE A 4 32.78 -1.36 -29.69
C PHE A 4 31.87 -0.23 -29.17
N ILE A 5 31.82 0.88 -29.90
CA ILE A 5 30.96 2.01 -29.55
C ILE A 5 29.46 1.61 -29.66
N LEU A 6 29.11 0.83 -30.67
CA LEU A 6 27.72 0.37 -30.86
C LEU A 6 27.25 -0.56 -29.72
N LEU A 7 28.11 -1.44 -29.19
CA LEU A 7 27.83 -2.31 -28.07
C LEU A 7 27.61 -1.53 -26.76
N ILE A 8 28.41 -0.49 -26.52
CA ILE A 8 28.26 0.35 -25.31
C ILE A 8 26.97 1.15 -25.36
N VAL A 9 26.57 1.67 -26.52
CA VAL A 9 25.31 2.43 -26.69
C VAL A 9 24.10 1.52 -26.47
N VAL A 10 24.12 0.27 -26.95
CA VAL A 10 23.04 -0.70 -26.74
C VAL A 10 22.92 -1.13 -25.28
N MET A 11 24.04 -1.30 -24.57
CA MET A 11 24.01 -1.59 -23.12
C MET A 11 23.49 -0.42 -22.29
N PHE A 12 23.77 0.83 -22.67
CA PHE A 12 23.30 2.00 -21.93
C PHE A 12 21.80 2.27 -22.13
N THR A 13 21.21 1.88 -23.27
CA THR A 13 19.78 2.06 -23.53
C THR A 13 18.90 1.03 -22.82
N LEU A 14 19.43 -0.14 -22.44
CA LEU A 14 18.66 -1.16 -21.69
C LEU A 14 18.49 -0.84 -20.20
N ALA A 15 19.28 0.08 -19.64
CA ALA A 15 19.24 0.45 -18.22
C ALA A 15 18.13 1.43 -17.84
N MET A 16 17.35 1.96 -18.80
CA MET A 16 16.38 3.04 -18.58
C MET A 16 14.91 2.60 -18.51
N VAL A 17 14.59 1.31 -18.41
CA VAL A 17 13.20 0.82 -18.52
C VAL A 17 12.61 0.29 -17.21
N SER A 18 13.12 0.68 -16.04
CA SER A 18 12.66 0.09 -14.77
C SER A 18 11.87 1.00 -13.84
N SER A 19 11.28 2.11 -14.28
CA SER A 19 10.63 3.06 -13.36
C SER A 19 9.16 3.40 -13.62
N ALA A 20 8.42 2.63 -14.43
CA ALA A 20 7.12 3.08 -14.94
C ALA A 20 5.86 2.60 -14.17
N TYR A 21 5.96 1.84 -13.07
CA TYR A 21 4.79 1.28 -12.41
C TYR A 21 4.61 1.62 -10.92
N ALA A 22 5.47 2.45 -10.35
CA ALA A 22 5.18 3.02 -9.03
C ALA A 22 4.01 4.01 -9.18
N GLY A 23 2.91 3.79 -8.48
CA GLY A 23 1.78 4.71 -8.50
C GLY A 23 2.24 6.13 -8.16
N LYS A 24 1.66 7.15 -8.86
CA LYS A 24 2.03 8.57 -8.66
C LYS A 24 2.19 8.91 -7.18
N CYS A 25 3.27 9.62 -6.84
CA CYS A 25 3.51 10.14 -5.51
C CYS A 25 3.78 11.66 -5.61
N PRO A 26 3.02 12.52 -4.91
CA PRO A 26 1.85 12.19 -4.10
C PRO A 26 0.63 11.79 -4.94
N GLN A 27 -0.20 10.90 -4.40
CA GLN A 27 -1.45 10.55 -5.05
C GLN A 27 -2.46 11.68 -4.87
N PRO A 28 -3.15 12.14 -5.95
CA PRO A 28 -3.98 13.35 -5.92
C PRO A 28 -5.22 13.21 -5.04
N ARG A 29 -5.63 12.00 -4.74
CA ARG A 29 -6.85 11.75 -3.99
C ARG A 29 -6.65 11.84 -2.48
N LYS A 30 -7.50 12.62 -1.80
CA LYS A 30 -7.64 12.58 -0.34
C LYS A 30 -8.46 11.36 0.07
N THR A 31 -7.95 10.59 1.03
CA THR A 31 -8.71 9.54 1.70
C THR A 31 -9.79 10.21 2.57
N LYS A 32 -11.02 9.63 2.59
CA LYS A 32 -12.09 10.12 3.48
C LYS A 32 -11.60 10.13 4.93
N SER A 33 -11.82 11.23 5.63
CA SER A 33 -11.43 11.37 7.03
C SER A 33 -12.22 10.42 7.94
N ALA A 34 -11.53 9.78 8.86
CA ALA A 34 -12.17 9.04 9.94
C ALA A 34 -12.72 10.00 11.00
N PRO A 35 -13.73 9.58 11.80
CA PRO A 35 -14.13 10.32 13.01
C PRO A 35 -12.93 10.54 13.92
N THR A 36 -12.92 11.67 14.64
CA THR A 36 -11.80 12.07 15.51
C THR A 36 -11.47 11.01 16.56
N SER A 37 -12.48 10.30 17.07
CA SER A 37 -12.30 9.21 18.03
C SER A 37 -11.45 8.05 17.48
N PHE A 38 -11.45 7.85 16.16
CA PHE A 38 -10.60 6.85 15.50
C PHE A 38 -9.23 7.42 15.16
N VAL A 39 -9.16 8.67 14.64
CA VAL A 39 -7.89 9.28 14.20
C VAL A 39 -6.83 9.29 15.29
N LYS A 40 -7.24 9.49 16.55
CA LYS A 40 -6.38 9.53 17.73
C LYS A 40 -5.93 8.15 18.22
N GLN A 41 -6.53 7.05 17.72
CA GLN A 41 -6.15 5.71 18.16
C GLN A 41 -4.82 5.28 17.55
N ASP A 42 -3.95 4.71 18.39
CA ASP A 42 -2.76 4.00 17.97
C ASP A 42 -2.54 2.78 18.88
N LYS A 43 -2.69 1.58 18.30
CA LYS A 43 -2.48 0.30 18.99
C LYS A 43 -1.35 -0.51 18.37
N ILE A 44 -0.49 0.14 17.56
CA ILE A 44 0.60 -0.52 16.83
C ILE A 44 1.58 -1.22 17.78
N ALA A 45 1.86 -0.64 18.95
CA ALA A 45 2.81 -1.22 19.91
C ALA A 45 2.42 -2.67 20.28
N LYS A 46 1.13 -2.92 20.51
CA LYS A 46 0.59 -4.25 20.91
C LYS A 46 0.26 -5.16 19.72
N ALA A 47 0.43 -4.72 18.49
CA ALA A 47 0.08 -5.48 17.29
C ALA A 47 1.18 -6.47 16.90
N ASN A 48 0.78 -7.57 16.21
CA ASN A 48 1.68 -8.61 15.73
C ASN A 48 2.01 -8.40 14.25
N LYS A 49 3.23 -7.95 13.95
CA LYS A 49 3.70 -7.69 12.59
C LYS A 49 3.70 -8.94 11.71
N ALA A 50 4.12 -10.09 12.24
CA ALA A 50 4.19 -11.34 11.47
C ALA A 50 2.79 -11.80 11.03
N ASN A 51 1.79 -11.71 11.93
CA ASN A 51 0.39 -11.97 11.59
C ASN A 51 -0.12 -10.96 10.55
N GLY A 52 0.19 -9.67 10.71
CA GLY A 52 -0.17 -8.63 9.74
C GLY A 52 0.39 -8.91 8.35
N LYS A 53 1.65 -9.34 8.24
CA LYS A 53 2.28 -9.77 6.99
C LYS A 53 1.56 -10.95 6.35
N LYS A 54 1.15 -11.95 7.16
CA LYS A 54 0.39 -13.11 6.70
C LYS A 54 -0.99 -12.68 6.15
N ILE A 55 -1.72 -11.85 6.87
CA ILE A 55 -3.03 -11.34 6.46
C ILE A 55 -2.90 -10.55 5.16
N TYR A 56 -1.98 -9.59 5.10
CA TYR A 56 -1.73 -8.76 3.92
C TYR A 56 -1.45 -9.57 2.67
N ASN A 57 -0.62 -10.61 2.79
CA ASN A 57 -0.15 -11.39 1.65
C ASN A 57 -1.04 -12.58 1.27
N LYS A 58 -1.81 -13.16 2.23
CA LYS A 58 -2.44 -14.47 1.99
C LYS A 58 -3.87 -14.58 2.51
N THR A 59 -4.15 -14.19 3.77
CA THR A 59 -5.34 -14.67 4.47
C THR A 59 -6.50 -13.68 4.55
N ALA A 60 -6.32 -12.42 4.20
CA ALA A 60 -7.44 -11.48 4.13
C ALA A 60 -8.51 -11.96 3.14
N LYS A 61 -9.77 -11.88 3.56
CA LYS A 61 -10.94 -12.26 2.75
C LYS A 61 -11.76 -11.02 2.41
N PRO A 62 -12.44 -11.03 1.26
CA PRO A 62 -12.48 -12.07 0.20
C PRO A 62 -11.20 -12.11 -0.63
N ILE A 63 -10.30 -11.13 -0.50
CA ILE A 63 -9.10 -10.99 -1.29
C ILE A 63 -7.93 -10.45 -0.46
N ALA A 64 -6.72 -10.99 -0.67
CA ALA A 64 -5.52 -10.52 0.03
C ALA A 64 -5.16 -9.08 -0.38
N CYS A 65 -4.72 -8.27 0.59
CA CYS A 65 -4.43 -6.83 0.42
C CYS A 65 -3.43 -6.57 -0.72
N LYS A 66 -2.41 -7.43 -0.86
CA LYS A 66 -1.41 -7.32 -1.93
C LYS A 66 -2.00 -7.37 -3.34
N MET A 67 -3.18 -7.96 -3.53
CA MET A 67 -3.78 -8.06 -4.86
C MET A 67 -4.17 -6.70 -5.43
N CYS A 68 -4.44 -5.75 -4.55
CA CYS A 68 -4.69 -4.35 -4.93
C CYS A 68 -3.47 -3.47 -4.63
N HIS A 69 -2.91 -3.58 -3.41
CA HIS A 69 -1.84 -2.69 -2.95
C HIS A 69 -0.44 -3.08 -3.41
N GLY A 70 -0.27 -4.25 -4.07
CA GLY A 70 1.03 -4.78 -4.48
C GLY A 70 1.79 -5.49 -3.34
N LYS A 71 2.74 -6.35 -3.69
CA LYS A 71 3.58 -7.07 -2.73
C LYS A 71 4.47 -6.12 -1.91
N THR A 72 4.93 -5.06 -2.55
CA THR A 72 5.77 -4.00 -1.99
C THR A 72 5.00 -2.77 -1.51
N GLY A 73 3.67 -2.76 -1.68
CA GLY A 73 2.82 -1.67 -1.21
C GLY A 73 2.71 -0.46 -2.15
N THR A 74 3.20 -0.56 -3.37
CA THR A 74 3.23 0.53 -4.37
C THR A 74 1.87 0.83 -5.02
N GLY A 75 0.82 0.05 -4.72
CA GLY A 75 -0.51 0.21 -5.32
C GLY A 75 -0.66 -0.45 -6.70
N ASP A 76 0.35 -1.22 -7.13
CA ASP A 76 0.47 -1.85 -8.45
C ASP A 76 0.01 -3.31 -8.50
N GLY A 77 -0.67 -3.78 -7.47
CA GLY A 77 -1.22 -5.14 -7.45
C GLY A 77 -2.09 -5.44 -8.67
N LYS A 78 -2.29 -6.73 -8.96
CA LYS A 78 -3.00 -7.23 -10.16
C LYS A 78 -4.30 -6.47 -10.44
N PHE A 79 -5.06 -6.14 -9.40
CA PHE A 79 -6.29 -5.35 -9.51
C PHE A 79 -6.04 -3.85 -9.30
N GLY A 80 -5.11 -3.48 -8.41
CA GLY A 80 -4.88 -2.10 -7.98
C GLY A 80 -4.50 -1.15 -9.11
N LYS A 81 -3.64 -1.61 -10.03
CA LYS A 81 -3.20 -0.81 -11.19
C LYS A 81 -4.30 -0.46 -12.19
N ARG A 82 -5.40 -1.23 -12.20
CA ARG A 82 -6.56 -1.02 -13.10
C ARG A 82 -7.68 -0.24 -12.43
N MET A 83 -7.61 -0.01 -11.11
CA MET A 83 -8.63 0.73 -10.37
C MET A 83 -8.57 2.23 -10.65
N LYS A 84 -9.74 2.85 -10.64
CA LYS A 84 -9.90 4.32 -10.73
C LYS A 84 -10.72 4.79 -9.52
N PRO A 85 -10.08 5.43 -8.53
CA PRO A 85 -8.64 5.73 -8.42
C PRO A 85 -7.82 4.46 -8.12
N GLN A 86 -6.55 4.49 -8.50
CA GLN A 86 -5.59 3.42 -8.21
C GLN A 86 -5.47 3.18 -6.70
N ALA A 87 -5.15 1.94 -6.31
CA ALA A 87 -4.94 1.59 -4.92
C ALA A 87 -3.85 2.46 -4.26
N ARG A 88 -3.97 2.69 -2.94
CA ARG A 88 -3.03 3.52 -2.18
C ARG A 88 -1.62 2.95 -2.29
N ASN A 89 -0.68 3.82 -2.69
CA ASN A 89 0.74 3.56 -2.61
C ASN A 89 1.23 3.85 -1.19
N PHE A 90 1.61 2.80 -0.45
CA PHE A 90 2.10 2.92 0.93
C PHE A 90 3.55 3.41 0.99
N THR A 91 4.33 3.26 -0.09
CA THR A 91 5.72 3.75 -0.13
C THR A 91 5.79 5.26 -0.34
N CYS A 92 4.68 5.91 -0.71
CA CYS A 92 4.64 7.35 -0.92
C CYS A 92 4.67 8.13 0.40
N LYS A 93 5.85 8.50 0.89
CA LYS A 93 6.05 9.26 2.14
C LYS A 93 5.26 10.57 2.17
N ALA A 94 5.24 11.32 1.06
CA ALA A 94 4.52 12.58 0.98
C ALA A 94 3.01 12.44 1.26
N THR A 95 2.42 11.29 0.95
CA THR A 95 1.03 10.97 1.26
C THR A 95 0.88 10.32 2.64
N MET A 96 1.68 9.27 2.90
CA MET A 96 1.44 8.39 4.04
C MET A 96 1.79 9.01 5.40
N LYS A 97 2.77 9.92 5.46
CA LYS A 97 3.08 10.66 6.71
C LYS A 97 1.92 11.50 7.25
N LYS A 98 0.95 11.83 6.41
CA LYS A 98 -0.26 12.60 6.78
C LYS A 98 -1.42 11.70 7.24
N ILE A 99 -1.26 10.39 7.23
CA ILE A 99 -2.31 9.42 7.55
C ILE A 99 -1.95 8.72 8.85
N SER A 100 -2.75 8.97 9.91
CA SER A 100 -2.55 8.32 11.21
C SER A 100 -2.86 6.82 11.15
N ALA A 101 -2.37 6.07 12.14
CA ALA A 101 -2.70 4.65 12.29
C ALA A 101 -4.20 4.43 12.48
N GLY A 102 -4.85 5.29 13.26
CA GLY A 102 -6.30 5.25 13.47
C GLY A 102 -7.11 5.57 12.21
N GLN A 103 -6.61 6.49 11.36
CA GLN A 103 -7.18 6.71 10.02
C GLN A 103 -7.09 5.47 9.14
N MET A 104 -5.95 4.75 9.17
CA MET A 104 -5.78 3.49 8.44
C MET A 104 -6.72 2.42 8.97
N PHE A 105 -6.84 2.30 10.30
CA PHE A 105 -7.76 1.37 10.94
C PHE A 105 -9.20 1.58 10.46
N TRP A 106 -9.67 2.82 10.48
CA TRP A 106 -11.03 3.14 10.06
C TRP A 106 -11.29 2.79 8.60
N ILE A 107 -10.34 3.09 7.69
CA ILE A 107 -10.45 2.77 6.27
C ILE A 107 -10.46 1.25 6.03
N ILE A 108 -9.58 0.49 6.68
CA ILE A 108 -9.56 -0.97 6.51
C ILE A 108 -10.87 -1.56 7.04
N LYS A 109 -11.34 -1.10 8.20
CA LYS A 109 -12.58 -1.58 8.80
C LYS A 109 -13.82 -1.29 7.96
N ASN A 110 -13.94 -0.08 7.42
CA ASN A 110 -15.17 0.41 6.77
C ASN A 110 -15.08 0.52 5.24
N GLY A 111 -13.92 0.27 4.66
CA GLY A 111 -13.68 0.51 3.24
C GLY A 111 -13.52 2.01 2.91
N SER A 112 -13.42 2.30 1.63
CA SER A 112 -13.34 3.68 1.12
C SER A 112 -14.36 3.91 0.03
N LYS A 113 -15.48 4.54 0.38
CA LYS A 113 -16.59 4.83 -0.54
C LYS A 113 -16.10 5.54 -1.82
N GLY A 114 -16.61 5.12 -2.97
CA GLY A 114 -16.20 5.62 -4.27
C GLY A 114 -14.84 5.11 -4.75
N THR A 115 -14.36 4.01 -4.18
CA THR A 115 -13.13 3.31 -4.61
C THR A 115 -13.32 1.81 -4.56
N GLY A 116 -12.34 1.05 -5.08
CA GLY A 116 -12.32 -0.40 -4.94
C GLY A 116 -11.87 -0.92 -3.57
N MET A 117 -11.59 -0.06 -2.57
CA MET A 117 -11.23 -0.52 -1.24
C MET A 117 -12.45 -0.99 -0.48
N ILE A 118 -12.57 -2.30 -0.31
CA ILE A 118 -13.67 -2.95 0.40
C ILE A 118 -13.52 -2.83 1.92
N ALA A 119 -14.65 -3.00 2.65
CA ALA A 119 -14.67 -3.05 4.11
C ALA A 119 -14.29 -4.45 4.62
N HIS A 120 -13.46 -4.51 5.67
CA HIS A 120 -13.04 -5.75 6.30
C HIS A 120 -13.64 -5.99 7.69
N LYS A 121 -14.61 -5.17 8.12
CA LYS A 121 -15.23 -5.31 9.47
C LYS A 121 -15.86 -6.68 9.74
N ASN A 122 -16.30 -7.38 8.69
CA ASN A 122 -16.93 -8.71 8.82
C ASN A 122 -15.95 -9.86 8.58
N THR A 123 -14.70 -9.58 8.17
CA THR A 123 -13.72 -10.60 7.78
C THR A 123 -12.43 -10.54 8.58
N LEU A 124 -12.18 -9.44 9.29
CA LEU A 124 -11.04 -9.24 10.17
C LEU A 124 -11.51 -8.71 11.52
N LYS A 125 -10.96 -9.27 12.59
CA LYS A 125 -11.10 -8.73 13.95
C LYS A 125 -10.32 -7.42 14.07
N ASP A 126 -10.72 -6.53 14.98
CA ASP A 126 -10.03 -5.26 15.21
C ASP A 126 -8.52 -5.44 15.47
N LYS A 127 -8.15 -6.47 16.26
CA LYS A 127 -6.75 -6.82 16.50
C LYS A 127 -6.00 -7.15 15.21
N GLU A 128 -6.61 -7.89 14.31
CA GLU A 128 -6.00 -8.28 13.03
C GLU A 128 -5.82 -7.08 12.09
N ILE A 129 -6.74 -6.12 12.12
CA ILE A 129 -6.58 -4.85 11.41
C ILE A 129 -5.35 -4.09 11.94
N TRP A 130 -5.15 -4.04 13.25
CA TRP A 130 -3.95 -3.42 13.84
C TRP A 130 -2.66 -4.16 13.47
N ASP A 131 -2.70 -5.49 13.40
CA ASP A 131 -1.58 -6.31 12.95
C ASP A 131 -1.17 -5.94 11.50
N VAL A 132 -2.16 -5.81 10.60
CA VAL A 132 -1.93 -5.36 9.21
C VAL A 132 -1.35 -3.96 9.15
N ILE A 133 -1.85 -3.02 9.95
CA ILE A 133 -1.36 -1.64 10.00
C ILE A 133 0.09 -1.61 10.47
N LYS A 134 0.45 -2.40 11.49
CA LYS A 134 1.83 -2.52 11.94
C LYS A 134 2.75 -2.96 10.79
N TYR A 135 2.39 -4.02 10.08
CA TYR A 135 3.16 -4.48 8.93
C TYR A 135 3.30 -3.40 7.85
N ILE A 136 2.21 -2.73 7.47
CA ILE A 136 2.27 -1.68 6.46
C ILE A 136 3.21 -0.56 6.90
N ARG A 137 3.09 -0.08 8.15
CA ARG A 137 3.85 1.06 8.63
C ARG A 137 5.33 0.75 8.84
N THR A 138 5.67 -0.48 9.27
CA THR A 138 7.07 -0.84 9.55
C THR A 138 7.79 -1.36 8.33
N ASP A 139 7.12 -2.12 7.46
CA ASP A 139 7.80 -2.82 6.36
C ASP A 139 7.55 -2.17 5.00
N LEU A 140 6.34 -1.63 4.73
CA LEU A 140 6.01 -1.08 3.41
C LEU A 140 6.20 0.43 3.31
N MET A 141 6.03 1.18 4.41
CA MET A 141 6.23 2.63 4.42
C MET A 141 7.70 3.03 4.59
N ASN A 142 8.54 2.13 5.10
CA ASN A 142 9.96 2.39 5.37
C ASN A 142 10.90 1.75 4.33
N ASN A 143 10.37 1.13 3.28
CA ASN A 143 11.16 0.55 2.19
C ASN A 143 11.65 1.66 1.23
N GLU A 144 12.61 2.44 1.69
CA GLU A 144 13.56 3.23 0.89
C GLU A 144 14.94 3.12 1.49
#